data_1567f588f9f57cab9b85e9be411e43bf
#
_entry.id   1567f588f9f57cab9b85e9be411e43bf
#
_cell.length_a   1.000
_cell.length_b   1.000
_cell.length_c   1.000
_cell.angle_alpha   90.00
_cell.angle_beta   90.00
_cell.angle_gamma   90.00
#
_symmetry.space_group_name_H-M   'P 1'
#
loop_
_entity.id
_entity.type
_entity.pdbx_description
1 polymer ?
#
loop_
_entity_poly.entity_id
_entity_poly.type
_entity_poly.pdbx_seq_one_letter_code
_entity_poly.pdbx_strand_id
1 'polypeptide(L)'
;MGAGRTGERRTGAPRAGQGRGDAGADRRGGASRGEPRGAGRQGDDRRSGGRPGQDARQAARVDEPTLPDEIEAADLDMEIRRDLRGLDKANAELVARHLVAAMHFVDDDPELALAHGRAAKNRAGRIGVVRETLGVLAYRAREWSEALGELRAARRISGGPGLLAMMADCERGLERPQKAIELARGEESRLVSGEDLVELRIVEAGARVDMGQLDAALVTLQDAGADPAAVGEEAARLDYAYAEVLLASGRKDEAAAWFGHAVAADPDHHTDAESRLAELED
;
A
#
# COMPACT_ATOMS: atom_id res chain seq x y z
N MET A 1 -44.80 45.11 -11.22
CA MET A 1 -45.44 45.34 -9.89
C MET A 1 -44.77 44.34 -8.96
N GLY A 2 -44.00 44.65 -8.08
CA GLY A 2 -43.91 45.51 -6.93
C GLY A 2 -43.30 44.61 -5.86
N ALA A 3 -42.16 44.94 -5.45
CA ALA A 3 -41.73 45.55 -4.18
C ALA A 3 -41.84 44.54 -3.01
N GLY A 4 -40.94 44.33 -2.13
CA GLY A 4 -39.79 45.05 -1.66
C GLY A 4 -39.40 44.57 -0.26
N ARG A 5 -38.15 44.80 0.12
CA ARG A 5 -37.61 45.21 1.44
C ARG A 5 -37.74 44.24 2.60
N THR A 6 -36.82 44.09 3.47
CA THR A 6 -35.66 44.71 4.08
C THR A 6 -35.30 43.91 5.32
N GLY A 7 -34.09 43.68 5.62
CA GLY A 7 -33.22 44.20 6.65
C GLY A 7 -33.34 43.40 7.95
N GLU A 8 -32.30 42.99 8.63
CA GLU A 8 -31.46 43.85 9.48
C GLU A 8 -30.29 43.08 10.08
N ARG A 9 -29.18 43.74 10.22
CA ARG A 9 -27.96 43.32 10.91
C ARG A 9 -28.10 43.46 12.42
N ARG A 10 -27.41 42.63 13.17
CA ARG A 10 -26.78 42.98 14.47
C ARG A 10 -25.71 41.93 14.79
N THR A 11 -24.46 42.23 14.67
CA THR A 11 -23.38 42.80 15.52
C THR A 11 -23.50 42.48 17.01
N GLY A 12 -22.43 41.82 17.54
CA GLY A 12 -22.22 41.74 18.97
C GLY A 12 -21.05 40.79 19.36
N ALA A 13 -19.82 41.26 19.33
CA ALA A 13 -18.76 40.94 20.28
C ALA A 13 -18.62 42.16 21.20
N PRO A 14 -17.82 42.20 22.27
CA PRO A 14 -16.83 41.31 22.87
C PRO A 14 -16.85 41.35 24.42
N ARG A 15 -15.89 40.65 25.09
CA ARG A 15 -15.09 41.04 26.29
C ARG A 15 -14.74 39.79 27.11
N ALA A 16 -13.46 39.43 27.24
CA ALA A 16 -12.38 39.97 28.07
C ALA A 16 -12.69 39.85 29.59
N GLY A 17 -11.95 39.04 30.25
CA GLY A 17 -11.90 38.93 31.69
C GLY A 17 -10.52 38.37 32.13
N GLN A 18 -9.65 39.31 32.51
CA GLN A 18 -8.35 39.11 33.17
C GLN A 18 -8.57 38.66 34.63
N GLY A 19 -7.69 37.84 35.16
CA GLY A 19 -7.57 37.59 36.61
C GLY A 19 -6.14 37.21 36.95
N ARG A 20 -5.40 38.21 37.44
CA ARG A 20 -4.04 38.14 38.06
C ARG A 20 -4.10 37.62 39.51
N GLY A 21 -2.96 37.09 39.98
CA GLY A 21 -2.61 36.94 41.40
C GLY A 21 -1.54 35.87 41.51
N ASP A 22 -0.34 36.14 41.62
CA ASP A 22 0.66 36.89 42.35
C ASP A 22 1.06 36.20 43.71
N ALA A 23 2.40 36.16 43.89
CA ALA A 23 3.22 36.10 45.08
C ALA A 23 3.22 34.80 45.93
N GLY A 24 4.36 34.31 46.35
CA GLY A 24 5.59 34.82 46.89
C GLY A 24 6.46 33.68 47.42
N ALA A 25 7.76 33.85 47.19
CA ALA A 25 8.83 34.05 48.14
C ALA A 25 9.03 32.96 49.23
N ASP A 26 10.14 32.38 49.40
CA ASP A 26 11.49 32.76 49.73
C ASP A 26 12.08 31.77 50.77
N ARG A 27 13.38 31.59 50.73
CA ARG A 27 14.36 31.25 51.77
C ARG A 27 15.08 29.90 51.67
N ARG A 28 16.33 30.06 51.17
CA ARG A 28 17.65 29.97 51.95
C ARG A 28 17.87 28.65 52.66
N GLY A 29 18.89 27.89 52.37
CA GLY A 29 20.27 28.13 52.70
C GLY A 29 20.91 26.82 53.13
N GLY A 30 22.17 26.60 52.83
CA GLY A 30 22.96 25.54 53.47
C GLY A 30 24.14 25.05 52.65
N ALA A 31 25.24 25.77 52.67
CA ALA A 31 26.53 25.30 52.18
C ALA A 31 27.16 24.32 53.18
N SER A 32 27.79 23.26 52.68
CA SER A 32 28.98 22.73 53.38
C SER A 32 29.99 22.10 52.41
N ARG A 33 31.20 22.53 52.60
CA ARG A 33 32.45 22.18 51.93
C ARG A 33 32.90 20.76 52.31
N GLY A 34 33.58 20.09 51.39
CA GLY A 34 34.37 18.90 51.68
C GLY A 34 35.04 18.33 50.43
N GLU A 35 36.22 18.81 50.12
CA GLU A 35 37.22 18.17 49.24
C GLU A 35 38.18 17.28 50.08
N PRO A 36 39.18 16.61 49.45
CA PRO A 36 39.18 15.66 48.31
C PRO A 36 39.92 14.35 48.72
N ARG A 37 39.98 13.33 47.88
CA ARG A 37 41.13 12.43 47.61
C ARG A 37 40.71 11.09 47.06
N GLY A 38 41.40 10.71 45.95
CA GLY A 38 41.51 9.31 45.57
C GLY A 38 41.63 9.10 44.04
N ALA A 39 42.86 9.17 43.54
CA ALA A 39 43.19 8.79 42.16
C ALA A 39 42.95 7.30 41.93
N GLY A 40 42.22 6.95 40.88
CA GLY A 40 42.11 5.61 40.32
C GLY A 40 41.92 5.73 38.82
N ARG A 41 43.02 5.78 38.08
CA ARG A 41 42.99 5.57 36.64
C ARG A 41 42.62 4.10 36.39
N GLN A 42 41.42 3.86 35.92
CA GLN A 42 41.07 2.62 35.25
C GLN A 42 40.56 2.96 33.82
N GLY A 43 41.10 2.19 32.89
CA GLY A 43 41.01 2.41 31.45
C GLY A 43 39.62 2.62 30.92
N ASP A 44 39.53 3.61 30.10
CA ASP A 44 38.38 3.95 29.27
C ASP A 44 38.28 2.94 28.13
N ASP A 45 37.66 1.79 28.42
CA ASP A 45 37.16 0.89 27.39
C ASP A 45 35.94 1.58 26.76
N ARG A 46 36.23 2.48 25.85
CA ARG A 46 35.22 2.99 24.90
C ARG A 46 34.78 1.82 24.05
N ARG A 47 33.85 1.02 24.59
CA ARG A 47 32.99 0.15 23.75
C ARG A 47 32.32 1.05 22.74
N SER A 48 32.75 0.88 21.50
CA SER A 48 32.05 1.41 20.31
C SER A 48 30.65 0.79 20.25
N GLY A 49 29.73 1.36 21.03
CA GLY A 49 28.30 1.03 20.95
C GLY A 49 27.77 1.54 19.62
N GLY A 50 27.89 0.75 18.58
CA GLY A 50 27.17 0.95 17.34
C GLY A 50 25.68 1.14 17.67
N ARG A 51 25.03 2.10 17.03
CA ARG A 51 23.58 2.30 17.22
C ARG A 51 22.88 1.01 16.81
N PRO A 52 22.00 0.40 17.62
CA PRO A 52 21.39 -0.91 17.35
C PRO A 52 20.77 -1.05 15.94
N GLY A 53 20.37 0.07 15.34
CA GLY A 53 19.84 0.08 13.97
C GLY A 53 20.90 0.06 12.85
N GLN A 54 22.18 0.35 13.17
CA GLN A 54 23.26 0.28 12.17
C GLN A 54 23.79 -1.15 12.06
N ASP A 55 23.93 -1.85 13.15
CA ASP A 55 24.39 -3.24 13.18
C ASP A 55 23.37 -4.17 12.51
N ALA A 56 22.06 -3.95 12.75
CA ALA A 56 20.99 -4.69 12.07
C ALA A 56 20.97 -4.45 10.56
N ARG A 57 21.20 -3.21 10.10
CA ARG A 57 21.29 -2.88 8.67
C ARG A 57 22.53 -3.48 8.01
N GLN A 58 23.63 -3.55 8.74
CA GLN A 58 24.86 -4.14 8.24
C GLN A 58 24.75 -5.67 8.14
N ALA A 59 24.13 -6.31 9.14
CA ALA A 59 23.81 -7.73 9.09
C ALA A 59 22.88 -8.06 7.91
N ALA A 60 21.80 -7.28 7.71
CA ALA A 60 20.88 -7.46 6.59
C ALA A 60 21.54 -7.29 5.20
N ARG A 61 22.65 -6.55 5.10
CA ARG A 61 23.42 -6.43 3.85
C ARG A 61 24.33 -7.64 3.58
N VAL A 62 24.72 -8.36 4.62
CA VAL A 62 25.53 -9.58 4.49
C VAL A 62 24.69 -10.73 3.94
N ASP A 63 23.39 -10.72 4.21
CA ASP A 63 22.43 -11.76 3.77
C ASP A 63 21.71 -11.37 2.46
N GLU A 64 22.21 -10.39 1.70
CA GLU A 64 21.61 -10.01 0.43
C GLU A 64 21.79 -11.14 -0.62
N PRO A 65 20.74 -11.43 -1.42
CA PRO A 65 20.85 -12.44 -2.47
C PRO A 65 21.89 -12.03 -3.51
N THR A 66 22.60 -13.02 -4.06
CA THR A 66 23.60 -12.78 -5.09
C THR A 66 22.95 -12.21 -6.34
N LEU A 67 23.52 -11.13 -6.86
CA LEU A 67 23.08 -10.52 -8.10
C LEU A 67 23.74 -11.27 -9.29
N PRO A 68 22.96 -11.82 -10.22
CA PRO A 68 23.50 -12.37 -11.46
C PRO A 68 24.27 -11.33 -12.26
N ASP A 69 25.31 -11.76 -12.97
CA ASP A 69 26.19 -10.84 -13.74
C ASP A 69 25.44 -10.17 -14.89
N GLU A 70 24.44 -10.86 -15.47
CA GLU A 70 23.60 -10.38 -16.57
C GLU A 70 22.58 -9.30 -16.16
N ILE A 71 22.33 -9.11 -14.87
CA ILE A 71 21.39 -8.09 -14.38
C ILE A 71 22.07 -6.74 -14.33
N GLU A 72 21.66 -5.83 -15.18
CA GLU A 72 22.21 -4.48 -15.27
C GLU A 72 21.25 -3.43 -14.69
N ALA A 73 21.81 -2.40 -14.04
CA ALA A 73 21.00 -1.27 -13.54
C ALA A 73 20.38 -0.44 -14.69
N ALA A 74 20.92 -0.58 -15.90
CA ALA A 74 20.41 0.10 -17.09
C ALA A 74 19.03 -0.44 -17.52
N ASP A 75 18.70 -1.68 -17.18
CA ASP A 75 17.45 -2.34 -17.52
C ASP A 75 16.28 -1.85 -16.66
N LEU A 76 16.57 -1.15 -15.56
CA LEU A 76 15.53 -0.53 -14.76
C LEU A 76 14.91 0.67 -15.49
N ASP A 77 13.59 0.80 -15.41
CA ASP A 77 12.87 1.92 -15.98
C ASP A 77 13.48 3.28 -15.61
N MET A 78 13.49 4.21 -16.58
CA MET A 78 14.13 5.51 -16.44
C MET A 78 13.50 6.37 -15.33
N GLU A 79 12.20 6.25 -15.11
CA GLU A 79 11.49 7.02 -14.09
C GLU A 79 11.88 6.51 -12.71
N ILE A 80 11.92 5.19 -12.51
CA ILE A 80 12.37 4.58 -11.26
C ILE A 80 13.84 4.96 -11.00
N ARG A 81 14.72 4.90 -12.01
CA ARG A 81 16.11 5.34 -11.87
C ARG A 81 16.25 6.81 -11.48
N ARG A 82 15.30 7.66 -11.91
CA ARG A 82 15.27 9.08 -11.51
C ARG A 82 15.07 9.23 -10.01
N ASP A 83 14.22 8.43 -9.41
CA ASP A 83 13.96 8.46 -7.97
C ASP A 83 15.16 8.01 -7.15
N LEU A 84 16.03 7.17 -7.71
CA LEU A 84 17.26 6.71 -7.07
C LEU A 84 18.38 7.74 -7.06
N ARG A 85 18.28 8.87 -7.80
CA ARG A 85 19.36 9.89 -7.92
C ARG A 85 19.76 10.56 -6.61
N GLY A 86 18.92 10.46 -5.57
CA GLY A 86 19.24 10.96 -4.23
C GLY A 86 20.23 10.08 -3.46
N LEU A 87 20.56 8.89 -3.96
CA LEU A 87 21.53 7.97 -3.37
C LEU A 87 22.94 8.25 -3.91
N ASP A 88 23.98 7.81 -3.18
CA ASP A 88 25.31 7.73 -3.77
C ASP A 88 25.31 6.75 -4.95
N LYS A 89 26.21 7.00 -5.93
CA LYS A 89 26.22 6.28 -7.21
C LYS A 89 26.31 4.76 -7.05
N ALA A 90 27.17 4.28 -6.15
CA ALA A 90 27.37 2.84 -5.97
C ALA A 90 26.15 2.18 -5.34
N ASN A 91 25.50 2.86 -4.37
CA ASN A 91 24.29 2.36 -3.76
C ASN A 91 23.08 2.42 -4.71
N ALA A 92 22.94 3.49 -5.52
CA ALA A 92 21.92 3.58 -6.56
C ALA A 92 22.02 2.44 -7.57
N GLU A 93 23.22 2.11 -8.00
CA GLU A 93 23.52 1.00 -8.90
C GLU A 93 23.07 -0.34 -8.31
N LEU A 94 23.45 -0.64 -7.06
CA LEU A 94 23.07 -1.88 -6.40
C LEU A 94 21.54 -1.97 -6.17
N VAL A 95 20.91 -0.87 -5.78
CA VAL A 95 19.44 -0.82 -5.61
C VAL A 95 18.75 -1.09 -6.94
N ALA A 96 19.21 -0.46 -8.03
CA ALA A 96 18.64 -0.66 -9.36
C ALA A 96 18.77 -2.12 -9.79
N ARG A 97 19.95 -2.74 -9.65
CA ARG A 97 20.16 -4.16 -9.99
C ARG A 97 19.28 -5.10 -9.16
N HIS A 98 19.09 -4.83 -7.85
CA HIS A 98 18.16 -5.62 -7.05
C HIS A 98 16.70 -5.47 -7.50
N LEU A 99 16.28 -4.27 -7.92
CA LEU A 99 14.92 -4.07 -8.45
C LEU A 99 14.74 -4.79 -9.80
N VAL A 100 15.72 -4.74 -10.70
CA VAL A 100 15.70 -5.49 -11.97
C VAL A 100 15.65 -6.99 -11.70
N ALA A 101 16.51 -7.50 -10.81
CA ALA A 101 16.50 -8.91 -10.43
C ALA A 101 15.16 -9.35 -9.85
N ALA A 102 14.56 -8.53 -9.00
CA ALA A 102 13.24 -8.81 -8.44
C ALA A 102 12.16 -8.91 -9.53
N MET A 103 12.18 -8.02 -10.52
CA MET A 103 11.26 -8.06 -11.66
C MET A 103 11.51 -9.26 -12.57
N HIS A 104 12.78 -9.65 -12.73
CA HIS A 104 13.16 -10.80 -13.55
C HIS A 104 12.68 -12.14 -12.95
N PHE A 105 12.75 -12.29 -11.62
CA PHE A 105 12.39 -13.54 -10.95
C PHE A 105 10.95 -13.63 -10.47
N VAL A 106 10.15 -12.56 -10.58
CA VAL A 106 8.84 -12.47 -9.91
C VAL A 106 7.85 -13.56 -10.34
N ASP A 107 7.93 -14.04 -11.56
CA ASP A 107 7.02 -15.07 -12.08
C ASP A 107 7.59 -16.49 -11.88
N ASP A 108 8.91 -16.67 -11.95
CA ASP A 108 9.56 -17.97 -11.86
C ASP A 108 9.98 -18.35 -10.42
N ASP A 109 10.43 -17.39 -9.62
CA ASP A 109 10.85 -17.58 -8.22
C ASP A 109 10.44 -16.37 -7.35
N PRO A 110 9.16 -16.32 -6.91
CA PRO A 110 8.64 -15.21 -6.11
C PRO A 110 9.38 -15.00 -4.78
N GLU A 111 9.94 -16.07 -4.18
CA GLU A 111 10.68 -15.95 -2.93
C GLU A 111 12.02 -15.24 -3.15
N LEU A 112 12.74 -15.58 -4.23
CA LEU A 112 13.97 -14.91 -4.62
C LEU A 112 13.70 -13.47 -5.03
N ALA A 113 12.65 -13.21 -5.80
CA ALA A 113 12.20 -11.87 -6.15
C ALA A 113 11.95 -11.01 -4.89
N LEU A 114 11.25 -11.56 -3.92
CA LEU A 114 10.98 -10.90 -2.64
C LEU A 114 12.27 -10.63 -1.85
N ALA A 115 13.22 -11.56 -1.86
CA ALA A 115 14.53 -11.36 -1.22
C ALA A 115 15.30 -10.20 -1.87
N HIS A 116 15.30 -10.08 -3.19
CA HIS A 116 15.87 -8.93 -3.91
C HIS A 116 15.14 -7.63 -3.58
N GLY A 117 13.82 -7.61 -3.51
CA GLY A 117 13.03 -6.46 -3.09
C GLY A 117 13.38 -6.00 -1.66
N ARG A 118 13.55 -6.94 -0.73
CA ARG A 118 13.99 -6.67 0.65
C ARG A 118 15.41 -6.09 0.69
N ALA A 119 16.32 -6.59 -0.15
CA ALA A 119 17.67 -6.06 -0.28
C ALA A 119 17.65 -4.60 -0.78
N ALA A 120 16.86 -4.30 -1.83
CA ALA A 120 16.67 -2.93 -2.32
C ALA A 120 16.14 -2.00 -1.21
N LYS A 121 15.11 -2.42 -0.46
CA LYS A 121 14.54 -1.65 0.66
C LYS A 121 15.53 -1.42 1.80
N ASN A 122 16.36 -2.41 2.15
CA ASN A 122 17.38 -2.25 3.19
C ASN A 122 18.38 -1.15 2.85
N ARG A 123 18.65 -0.93 1.56
CA ARG A 123 19.55 0.09 1.02
C ARG A 123 18.87 1.44 0.82
N ALA A 124 17.59 1.46 0.39
CA ALA A 124 16.88 2.64 -0.09
C ALA A 124 15.46 2.79 0.44
N GLY A 125 15.15 2.28 1.63
CA GLY A 125 13.80 2.24 2.20
C GLY A 125 13.15 3.60 2.53
N ARG A 126 13.77 4.73 2.13
CA ARG A 126 13.17 6.07 2.20
C ARG A 126 12.63 6.53 0.84
N ILE A 127 12.80 5.74 -0.19
CA ILE A 127 12.36 6.03 -1.55
C ILE A 127 11.01 5.32 -1.77
N GLY A 128 10.01 6.07 -2.19
CA GLY A 128 8.64 5.59 -2.32
C GLY A 128 8.52 4.39 -3.26
N VAL A 129 9.07 4.50 -4.46
CA VAL A 129 9.01 3.43 -5.47
C VAL A 129 9.68 2.13 -5.01
N VAL A 130 10.77 2.20 -4.23
CA VAL A 130 11.43 0.99 -3.70
C VAL A 130 10.52 0.24 -2.71
N ARG A 131 9.76 0.97 -1.90
CA ARG A 131 8.76 0.37 -1.01
C ARG A 131 7.55 -0.15 -1.75
N GLU A 132 7.12 0.57 -2.78
CA GLU A 132 5.99 0.16 -3.62
C GLU A 132 6.32 -1.15 -4.33
N THR A 133 7.49 -1.22 -4.98
CA THR A 133 7.97 -2.46 -5.62
C THR A 133 8.03 -3.62 -4.62
N LEU A 134 8.60 -3.42 -3.42
CA LEU A 134 8.59 -4.47 -2.41
C LEU A 134 7.17 -4.85 -1.97
N GLY A 135 6.26 -3.90 -1.86
CA GLY A 135 4.86 -4.15 -1.55
C GLY A 135 4.18 -5.04 -2.60
N VAL A 136 4.42 -4.77 -3.88
CA VAL A 136 3.91 -5.59 -4.99
C VAL A 136 4.51 -7.00 -4.98
N LEU A 137 5.82 -7.13 -4.77
CA LEU A 137 6.50 -8.43 -4.67
C LEU A 137 5.96 -9.26 -3.50
N ALA A 138 5.79 -8.64 -2.33
CA ALA A 138 5.22 -9.29 -1.16
C ALA A 138 3.75 -9.71 -1.39
N TYR A 139 2.97 -8.90 -2.11
CA TYR A 139 1.61 -9.23 -2.51
C TYR A 139 1.59 -10.48 -3.40
N ARG A 140 2.44 -10.55 -4.42
CA ARG A 140 2.56 -11.72 -5.30
C ARG A 140 3.01 -12.98 -4.55
N ALA A 141 3.89 -12.83 -3.56
CA ALA A 141 4.30 -13.91 -2.67
C ALA A 141 3.26 -14.24 -1.57
N ARG A 142 2.09 -13.60 -1.56
CA ARG A 142 1.05 -13.73 -0.53
C ARG A 142 1.49 -13.35 0.89
N GLU A 143 2.56 -12.59 1.02
CA GLU A 143 3.03 -12.02 2.29
C GLU A 143 2.21 -10.76 2.64
N TRP A 144 0.90 -10.93 2.82
CA TRP A 144 -0.11 -9.87 2.93
C TRP A 144 0.24 -8.78 3.94
N SER A 145 0.81 -9.17 5.07
CA SER A 145 1.15 -8.23 6.15
C SER A 145 2.32 -7.32 5.76
N GLU A 146 3.35 -7.88 5.10
CA GLU A 146 4.50 -7.13 4.58
C GLU A 146 4.05 -6.25 3.42
N ALA A 147 3.30 -6.80 2.47
CA ALA A 147 2.75 -6.06 1.33
C ALA A 147 2.00 -4.80 1.78
N LEU A 148 1.03 -4.96 2.67
CA LEU A 148 0.22 -3.87 3.20
C LEU A 148 1.07 -2.83 3.95
N GLY A 149 2.07 -3.28 4.72
CA GLY A 149 3.00 -2.42 5.44
C GLY A 149 3.85 -1.55 4.51
N GLU A 150 4.39 -2.14 3.44
CA GLU A 150 5.25 -1.46 2.49
C GLU A 150 4.45 -0.54 1.54
N LEU A 151 3.27 -0.96 1.06
CA LEU A 151 2.38 -0.13 0.26
C LEU A 151 1.89 1.11 1.03
N ARG A 152 1.52 0.96 2.30
CA ARG A 152 1.19 2.08 3.18
C ARG A 152 2.38 3.03 3.40
N ALA A 153 3.59 2.49 3.49
CA ALA A 153 4.80 3.29 3.63
C ALA A 153 5.13 4.04 2.33
N ALA A 154 4.99 3.39 1.17
CA ALA A 154 5.14 4.01 -0.14
C ALA A 154 4.16 5.19 -0.29
N ARG A 155 2.88 4.96 -0.01
CA ARG A 155 1.84 6.00 -0.07
C ARG A 155 2.15 7.22 0.83
N ARG A 156 2.66 6.99 2.05
CA ARG A 156 3.07 8.10 2.93
C ARG A 156 4.22 8.92 2.40
N ILE A 157 5.11 8.32 1.61
CA ILE A 157 6.28 8.99 1.02
C ILE A 157 5.89 9.74 -0.26
N SER A 158 5.15 9.09 -1.15
CA SER A 158 4.82 9.59 -2.48
C SER A 158 3.56 10.46 -2.50
N GLY A 159 2.66 10.30 -1.51
CA GLY A 159 1.34 10.93 -1.51
C GLY A 159 0.34 10.20 -2.40
N GLY A 160 -0.87 10.77 -2.53
CA GLY A 160 -1.94 10.20 -3.36
C GLY A 160 -2.57 8.93 -2.78
N PRO A 161 -3.42 8.22 -3.57
CA PRO A 161 -4.10 7.01 -3.13
C PRO A 161 -3.16 5.80 -3.04
N GLY A 162 -2.05 5.79 -3.79
CA GLY A 162 -1.20 4.62 -3.97
C GLY A 162 -1.96 3.46 -4.59
N LEU A 163 -1.44 2.26 -4.47
CA LEU A 163 -2.08 1.02 -4.94
C LEU A 163 -3.22 0.60 -3.97
N LEU A 164 -4.31 1.38 -3.96
CA LEU A 164 -5.38 1.23 -2.97
C LEU A 164 -6.12 -0.09 -3.10
N ALA A 165 -6.38 -0.56 -4.34
CA ALA A 165 -6.99 -1.86 -4.61
C ALA A 165 -6.16 -3.00 -4.02
N MET A 166 -4.86 -3.00 -4.27
CA MET A 166 -3.93 -4.00 -3.74
C MET A 166 -3.86 -3.96 -2.20
N MET A 167 -3.88 -2.75 -1.59
CA MET A 167 -3.93 -2.62 -0.13
C MET A 167 -5.23 -3.18 0.46
N ALA A 168 -6.36 -2.97 -0.22
CA ALA A 168 -7.64 -3.53 0.19
C ALA A 168 -7.65 -5.06 0.05
N ASP A 169 -7.06 -5.60 -1.02
CA ASP A 169 -6.96 -7.02 -1.22
C ASP A 169 -6.01 -7.70 -0.21
N CYS A 170 -4.93 -7.03 0.19
CA CYS A 170 -4.10 -7.47 1.33
C CYS A 170 -4.92 -7.60 2.63
N GLU A 171 -5.86 -6.68 2.89
CA GLU A 171 -6.72 -6.81 4.08
C GLU A 171 -7.67 -8.01 3.96
N ARG A 172 -8.14 -8.37 2.74
CA ARG A 172 -8.88 -9.62 2.50
C ARG A 172 -8.00 -10.84 2.77
N GLY A 173 -6.78 -10.86 2.21
CA GLY A 173 -5.81 -11.94 2.46
C GLY A 173 -5.44 -12.12 3.94
N LEU A 174 -5.60 -11.07 4.75
CA LEU A 174 -5.46 -11.09 6.22
C LEU A 174 -6.76 -11.45 6.95
N GLU A 175 -7.79 -11.94 6.24
CA GLU A 175 -9.11 -12.28 6.79
C GLU A 175 -9.82 -11.07 7.45
N ARG A 176 -9.67 -9.88 6.86
CA ARG A 176 -10.23 -8.62 7.36
C ARG A 176 -11.08 -7.91 6.30
N PRO A 177 -12.11 -8.57 5.75
CA PRO A 177 -12.89 -8.02 4.63
C PRO A 177 -13.59 -6.70 4.96
N GLN A 178 -13.97 -6.46 6.23
CA GLN A 178 -14.52 -5.17 6.64
C GLN A 178 -13.54 -4.02 6.41
N LYS A 179 -12.25 -4.23 6.68
CA LYS A 179 -11.21 -3.21 6.44
C LYS A 179 -10.93 -3.00 4.96
N ALA A 180 -11.07 -4.03 4.14
CA ALA A 180 -11.01 -3.89 2.69
C ALA A 180 -12.11 -2.97 2.17
N ILE A 181 -13.36 -3.16 2.63
CA ILE A 181 -14.50 -2.29 2.29
C ILE A 181 -14.28 -0.86 2.82
N GLU A 182 -13.76 -0.70 4.04
CA GLU A 182 -13.42 0.62 4.60
C GLU A 182 -12.41 1.36 3.71
N LEU A 183 -11.37 0.69 3.22
CA LEU A 183 -10.40 1.26 2.28
C LEU A 183 -11.05 1.61 0.94
N ALA A 184 -11.85 0.70 0.38
CA ALA A 184 -12.51 0.90 -0.91
C ALA A 184 -13.54 2.03 -0.92
N ARG A 185 -14.07 2.40 0.24
CA ARG A 185 -15.07 3.47 0.43
C ARG A 185 -14.55 4.69 1.17
N GLY A 186 -13.30 4.68 1.57
CA GLY A 186 -12.65 5.77 2.29
C GLY A 186 -12.47 7.02 1.43
N GLU A 187 -11.93 8.07 2.03
CA GLU A 187 -11.72 9.35 1.32
C GLU A 187 -10.72 9.21 0.17
N GLU A 188 -9.72 8.37 0.34
CA GLU A 188 -8.68 8.12 -0.67
C GLU A 188 -9.24 7.49 -1.95
N SER A 189 -10.32 6.69 -1.85
CA SER A 189 -10.96 6.09 -3.03
C SER A 189 -11.53 7.12 -4.01
N ARG A 190 -11.79 8.35 -3.55
CA ARG A 190 -12.24 9.45 -4.40
C ARG A 190 -11.14 10.01 -5.30
N LEU A 191 -9.89 9.68 -5.02
CA LEU A 191 -8.72 10.06 -5.80
C LEU A 191 -8.36 9.00 -6.86
N VAL A 192 -9.04 7.86 -6.83
CA VAL A 192 -8.84 6.74 -7.75
C VAL A 192 -9.82 6.89 -8.91
N SER A 193 -9.38 6.60 -10.13
CA SER A 193 -10.21 6.72 -11.34
C SER A 193 -9.74 5.73 -12.41
N GLY A 194 -10.57 5.52 -13.45
CA GLY A 194 -10.25 4.60 -14.54
C GLY A 194 -10.10 3.18 -14.03
N GLU A 195 -9.14 2.49 -14.59
CA GLU A 195 -8.82 1.08 -14.35
C GLU A 195 -8.58 0.77 -12.86
N ASP A 196 -7.83 1.62 -12.16
CA ASP A 196 -7.59 1.47 -10.71
C ASP A 196 -8.88 1.50 -9.89
N LEU A 197 -9.90 2.28 -10.34
CA LEU A 197 -11.20 2.32 -9.66
C LEU A 197 -11.98 1.04 -9.92
N VAL A 198 -11.95 0.51 -11.13
CA VAL A 198 -12.56 -0.78 -11.48
C VAL A 198 -11.97 -1.89 -10.60
N GLU A 199 -10.65 -1.98 -10.53
CA GLU A 199 -9.97 -2.91 -9.65
C GLU A 199 -10.41 -2.79 -8.19
N LEU A 200 -10.47 -1.55 -7.68
CA LEU A 200 -10.90 -1.31 -6.31
C LEU A 200 -12.33 -1.80 -6.07
N ARG A 201 -13.23 -1.71 -7.07
CA ARG A 201 -14.61 -2.19 -6.97
C ARG A 201 -14.70 -3.71 -7.05
N ILE A 202 -13.86 -4.35 -7.87
CA ILE A 202 -13.74 -5.82 -7.90
C ILE A 202 -13.28 -6.34 -6.53
N VAL A 203 -12.27 -5.72 -5.93
CA VAL A 203 -11.80 -6.09 -4.58
C VAL A 203 -12.87 -5.83 -3.51
N GLU A 204 -13.62 -4.71 -3.60
CA GLU A 204 -14.74 -4.43 -2.70
C GLU A 204 -15.81 -5.53 -2.80
N ALA A 205 -16.17 -5.94 -4.03
CA ALA A 205 -17.13 -7.01 -4.24
C ALA A 205 -16.63 -8.34 -3.67
N GLY A 206 -15.35 -8.70 -3.90
CA GLY A 206 -14.72 -9.86 -3.28
C GLY A 206 -14.78 -9.83 -1.75
N ALA A 207 -14.51 -8.68 -1.13
CA ALA A 207 -14.64 -8.53 0.32
C ALA A 207 -16.08 -8.72 0.83
N ARG A 208 -17.08 -8.36 0.03
CA ARG A 208 -18.49 -8.62 0.34
C ARG A 208 -18.83 -10.10 0.25
N VAL A 209 -18.27 -10.79 -0.77
CA VAL A 209 -18.40 -12.25 -0.87
C VAL A 209 -17.79 -12.93 0.35
N ASP A 210 -16.60 -12.54 0.80
CA ASP A 210 -15.94 -13.06 2.00
C ASP A 210 -16.81 -12.89 3.27
N MET A 211 -17.72 -11.90 3.26
CA MET A 211 -18.69 -11.66 4.33
C MET A 211 -20.07 -12.32 4.10
N GLY A 212 -20.26 -13.05 3.01
CA GLY A 212 -21.56 -13.62 2.63
C GLY A 212 -22.59 -12.61 2.13
N GLN A 213 -22.17 -11.39 1.76
CA GLN A 213 -23.04 -10.30 1.30
C GLN A 213 -23.17 -10.31 -0.23
N LEU A 214 -23.63 -11.43 -0.80
CA LEU A 214 -23.61 -11.72 -2.23
C LEU A 214 -24.40 -10.70 -3.06
N ASP A 215 -25.62 -10.33 -2.63
CA ASP A 215 -26.43 -9.31 -3.33
C ASP A 215 -25.74 -7.94 -3.37
N ALA A 216 -25.08 -7.56 -2.26
CA ALA A 216 -24.35 -6.31 -2.20
C ALA A 216 -23.08 -6.34 -3.07
N ALA A 217 -22.44 -7.51 -3.27
CA ALA A 217 -21.33 -7.68 -4.18
C ALA A 217 -21.79 -7.47 -5.65
N LEU A 218 -22.90 -8.08 -6.04
CA LEU A 218 -23.47 -7.89 -7.39
C LEU A 218 -23.79 -6.40 -7.65
N VAL A 219 -24.43 -5.72 -6.70
CA VAL A 219 -24.73 -4.28 -6.85
C VAL A 219 -23.44 -3.47 -6.98
N THR A 220 -22.39 -3.80 -6.21
CA THR A 220 -21.08 -3.11 -6.29
C THR A 220 -20.47 -3.21 -7.71
N LEU A 221 -20.54 -4.38 -8.33
CA LEU A 221 -20.02 -4.60 -9.69
C LEU A 221 -20.90 -3.95 -10.77
N GLN A 222 -22.23 -3.96 -10.60
CA GLN A 222 -23.14 -3.23 -11.48
C GLN A 222 -22.88 -1.71 -11.45
N ASP A 223 -22.72 -1.16 -10.26
CA ASP A 223 -22.40 0.27 -10.08
C ASP A 223 -21.00 0.61 -10.66
N ALA A 224 -20.09 -0.37 -10.73
CA ALA A 224 -18.79 -0.23 -11.36
C ALA A 224 -18.82 -0.33 -12.89
N GLY A 225 -19.94 -0.74 -13.48
CA GLY A 225 -20.14 -0.78 -14.93
C GLY A 225 -20.13 -2.19 -15.55
N ALA A 226 -20.37 -3.26 -14.77
CA ALA A 226 -20.54 -4.59 -15.33
C ALA A 226 -21.72 -4.57 -16.33
N ASP A 227 -21.41 -4.79 -17.62
CA ASP A 227 -22.37 -4.69 -18.74
C ASP A 227 -22.03 -5.73 -19.83
N PRO A 228 -22.95 -6.68 -20.12
CA PRO A 228 -22.74 -7.69 -21.15
C PRO A 228 -22.42 -7.16 -22.55
N ALA A 229 -22.70 -5.88 -22.83
CA ALA A 229 -22.42 -5.25 -24.11
C ALA A 229 -21.06 -4.52 -24.15
N ALA A 230 -20.40 -4.37 -23.00
CA ALA A 230 -19.08 -3.72 -22.92
C ALA A 230 -17.99 -4.65 -23.48
N VAL A 231 -16.89 -4.06 -23.96
CA VAL A 231 -15.74 -4.79 -24.52
C VAL A 231 -14.44 -4.23 -23.99
N GLY A 232 -13.41 -5.07 -23.97
CA GLY A 232 -12.07 -4.71 -23.51
C GLY A 232 -11.77 -5.27 -22.13
N GLU A 233 -10.52 -5.11 -21.71
CA GLU A 233 -9.97 -5.74 -20.50
C GLU A 233 -10.76 -5.39 -19.22
N GLU A 234 -11.11 -4.12 -19.02
CA GLU A 234 -11.89 -3.69 -17.85
C GLU A 234 -13.27 -4.38 -17.80
N ALA A 235 -13.94 -4.48 -18.96
CA ALA A 235 -15.23 -5.14 -19.06
C ALA A 235 -15.11 -6.64 -18.78
N ALA A 236 -14.13 -7.30 -19.38
CA ALA A 236 -13.86 -8.72 -19.17
C ALA A 236 -13.65 -9.04 -17.67
N ARG A 237 -12.88 -8.22 -16.97
CA ARG A 237 -12.59 -8.38 -15.54
C ARG A 237 -13.81 -8.14 -14.67
N LEU A 238 -14.65 -7.14 -14.99
CA LEU A 238 -15.91 -6.89 -14.28
C LEU A 238 -16.91 -8.01 -14.49
N ASP A 239 -17.10 -8.47 -15.74
CA ASP A 239 -18.04 -9.51 -16.09
C ASP A 239 -17.61 -10.87 -15.49
N TYR A 240 -16.29 -11.14 -15.48
CA TYR A 240 -15.72 -12.28 -14.78
C TYR A 240 -16.03 -12.24 -13.28
N ALA A 241 -15.74 -11.10 -12.63
CA ALA A 241 -16.01 -10.93 -11.19
C ALA A 241 -17.51 -11.06 -10.89
N TYR A 242 -18.37 -10.57 -11.77
CA TYR A 242 -19.81 -10.69 -11.64
C TYR A 242 -20.27 -12.15 -11.75
N ALA A 243 -19.72 -12.91 -12.72
CA ALA A 243 -19.97 -14.35 -12.88
C ALA A 243 -19.56 -15.13 -11.62
N GLU A 244 -18.40 -14.86 -11.05
CA GLU A 244 -17.94 -15.50 -9.81
C GLU A 244 -18.88 -15.24 -8.64
N VAL A 245 -19.43 -14.03 -8.49
CA VAL A 245 -20.42 -13.73 -7.44
C VAL A 245 -21.73 -14.45 -7.67
N LEU A 246 -22.20 -14.55 -8.94
CA LEU A 246 -23.38 -15.33 -9.29
C LEU A 246 -23.19 -16.81 -8.96
N LEU A 247 -22.03 -17.35 -9.27
CA LEU A 247 -21.69 -18.74 -8.97
C LEU A 247 -21.67 -19.00 -7.45
N ALA A 248 -21.06 -18.11 -6.68
CA ALA A 248 -21.09 -18.14 -5.21
C ALA A 248 -22.52 -18.04 -4.66
N SER A 249 -23.45 -17.41 -5.37
CA SER A 249 -24.87 -17.29 -5.05
C SER A 249 -25.69 -18.53 -5.47
N GLY A 250 -25.06 -19.54 -6.09
CA GLY A 250 -25.75 -20.73 -6.62
C GLY A 250 -26.51 -20.49 -7.93
N ARG A 251 -26.33 -19.34 -8.59
CA ARG A 251 -27.01 -18.93 -9.83
C ARG A 251 -26.19 -19.40 -11.06
N LYS A 252 -26.04 -20.73 -11.20
CA LYS A 252 -25.10 -21.38 -12.14
C LYS A 252 -25.35 -20.96 -13.59
N ASP A 253 -26.61 -20.98 -14.06
CA ASP A 253 -26.93 -20.65 -15.45
C ASP A 253 -26.62 -19.18 -15.80
N GLU A 254 -26.87 -18.29 -14.84
CA GLU A 254 -26.54 -16.86 -15.01
C GLU A 254 -25.03 -16.63 -14.96
N ALA A 255 -24.32 -17.34 -14.08
CA ALA A 255 -22.86 -17.29 -14.02
C ALA A 255 -22.24 -17.73 -15.36
N ALA A 256 -22.73 -18.83 -15.97
CA ALA A 256 -22.26 -19.29 -17.26
C ALA A 256 -22.47 -18.22 -18.36
N ALA A 257 -23.64 -17.55 -18.38
CA ALA A 257 -23.88 -16.47 -19.32
C ALA A 257 -22.89 -15.31 -19.15
N TRP A 258 -22.60 -14.91 -17.90
CA TRP A 258 -21.65 -13.82 -17.62
C TRP A 258 -20.19 -14.21 -17.88
N PHE A 259 -19.78 -15.45 -17.65
CA PHE A 259 -18.47 -15.94 -18.14
C PHE A 259 -18.39 -15.89 -19.67
N GLY A 260 -19.48 -16.23 -20.38
CA GLY A 260 -19.55 -16.06 -21.84
C GLY A 260 -19.35 -14.60 -22.28
N HIS A 261 -19.90 -13.63 -21.54
CA HIS A 261 -19.65 -12.20 -21.81
C HIS A 261 -18.20 -11.82 -21.54
N ALA A 262 -17.63 -12.28 -20.44
CA ALA A 262 -16.22 -12.07 -20.13
C ALA A 262 -15.29 -12.59 -21.24
N VAL A 263 -15.54 -13.81 -21.74
CA VAL A 263 -14.80 -14.39 -22.88
C VAL A 263 -14.93 -13.52 -24.13
N ALA A 264 -16.14 -13.04 -24.43
CA ALA A 264 -16.37 -12.20 -25.61
C ALA A 264 -15.67 -10.82 -25.50
N ALA A 265 -15.51 -10.30 -24.28
CA ALA A 265 -14.83 -9.04 -24.01
C ALA A 265 -13.29 -9.16 -23.93
N ASP A 266 -12.73 -10.37 -23.83
CA ASP A 266 -11.32 -10.69 -23.56
C ASP A 266 -10.62 -11.39 -24.75
N PRO A 267 -10.42 -10.74 -25.88
CA PRO A 267 -9.78 -11.36 -27.05
C PRO A 267 -8.31 -11.75 -26.81
N ASP A 268 -7.67 -11.15 -25.83
CA ASP A 268 -6.26 -11.36 -25.48
C ASP A 268 -6.06 -12.39 -24.35
N HIS A 269 -7.15 -12.99 -23.84
CA HIS A 269 -7.14 -14.02 -22.80
C HIS A 269 -6.43 -13.60 -21.49
N HIS A 270 -6.74 -12.39 -21.02
CA HIS A 270 -6.23 -11.88 -19.72
C HIS A 270 -6.89 -12.58 -18.52
N THR A 271 -8.07 -13.18 -18.72
CA THR A 271 -8.80 -13.95 -17.71
C THR A 271 -8.86 -15.45 -18.08
N ASP A 272 -9.18 -16.29 -17.11
CA ASP A 272 -9.46 -17.72 -17.35
C ASP A 272 -10.97 -18.02 -17.57
N ALA A 273 -11.73 -17.01 -18.00
CA ALA A 273 -13.18 -17.08 -18.18
C ALA A 273 -13.62 -18.25 -19.08
N GLU A 274 -12.85 -18.54 -20.14
CA GLU A 274 -13.13 -19.69 -21.04
C GLU A 274 -13.05 -21.03 -20.29
N SER A 275 -12.03 -21.20 -19.46
CA SER A 275 -11.88 -22.42 -18.63
C SER A 275 -13.00 -22.54 -17.60
N ARG A 276 -13.38 -21.42 -16.97
CA ARG A 276 -14.47 -21.37 -15.99
C ARG A 276 -15.83 -21.69 -16.64
N LEU A 277 -16.07 -21.18 -17.85
CA LEU A 277 -17.28 -21.49 -18.61
C LEU A 277 -17.36 -22.99 -18.94
N ALA A 278 -16.27 -23.58 -19.44
CA ALA A 278 -16.21 -25.00 -19.75
C ALA A 278 -16.50 -25.89 -18.52
N GLU A 279 -15.96 -25.54 -17.33
CA GLU A 279 -16.24 -26.26 -16.07
C GLU A 279 -17.72 -26.23 -15.67
N LEU A 280 -18.49 -25.23 -16.11
CA LEU A 280 -19.92 -25.13 -15.79
C LEU A 280 -20.81 -25.88 -16.78
N GLU A 281 -20.32 -26.20 -17.98
CA GLU A 281 -21.05 -26.94 -19.01
C GLU A 281 -20.94 -28.47 -18.84
N ASP A 282 -19.93 -28.95 -18.07
CA ASP A 282 -19.74 -30.35 -17.71
C ASP A 282 -20.58 -30.76 -16.48
#